data_6302023a553d23237336de7019a81072
#
_entry.id   6302023a553d23237336de7019a81072
#
_cell.length_a   1.000
_cell.length_b   1.000
_cell.length_c   1.000
_cell.angle_alpha   90.00
_cell.angle_beta   90.00
_cell.angle_gamma   90.00
#
_symmetry.space_group_name_H-M   'P 1'
#
loop_
_entity.id
_entity.type
_entity.pdbx_description
1 polymer ?
#
loop_
_entity_poly.entity_id
_entity_poly.type
_entity_poly.pdbx_seq_one_letter_code
_entity_poly.pdbx_strand_id
1 'polypeptide(L)'
;MRVRVRLFASLREAAGVPEASLELPPGATAEGAWGRLVGDFPALAPRRASLAAAVNRRYAAFDTALQDGDEVVFIPPVSGG
;
A
#
# COMPACT_ATOMS: atom_id res chain seq x y z
N MET A 1 5.71 -10.43 10.30
CA MET A 1 6.39 -9.13 10.19
C MET A 1 5.39 -8.00 10.15
N ARG A 2 5.76 -6.85 10.63
CA ARG A 2 4.89 -5.68 10.63
C ARG A 2 5.41 -4.62 9.68
N VAL A 3 4.53 -4.10 8.83
CA VAL A 3 4.85 -2.99 7.95
C VAL A 3 3.86 -1.87 8.17
N ARG A 4 4.28 -0.65 7.87
CA ARG A 4 3.41 0.52 7.94
C ARG A 4 3.09 0.99 6.54
N VAL A 5 1.80 1.17 6.26
CA VAL A 5 1.34 1.67 4.97
C VAL A 5 0.84 3.09 5.16
N ARG A 6 1.33 4.00 4.34
CA ARG A 6 0.86 5.39 4.32
C ARG A 6 -0.02 5.61 3.10
N LEU A 7 -1.12 6.30 3.32
CA LEU A 7 -2.13 6.55 2.30
C LEU A 7 -2.26 8.04 2.04
N PHE A 8 -2.34 8.41 0.78
CA PHE A 8 -2.46 9.80 0.38
C PHE A 8 -3.63 10.00 -0.57
N ALA A 9 -4.11 11.25 -0.63
CA ALA A 9 -5.10 11.70 -1.61
C ALA A 9 -6.33 10.77 -1.63
N SER A 10 -6.69 10.27 -2.81
CA SER A 10 -7.90 9.48 -2.98
C SER A 10 -7.87 8.18 -2.17
N LEU A 11 -6.70 7.59 -1.93
CA LEU A 11 -6.60 6.38 -1.11
C LEU A 11 -6.92 6.67 0.35
N ARG A 12 -6.40 7.76 0.86
CA ARG A 12 -6.70 8.19 2.23
C ARG A 12 -8.19 8.46 2.41
N GLU A 13 -8.80 9.12 1.43
CA GLU A 13 -10.24 9.39 1.48
C GLU A 13 -11.05 8.10 1.44
N ALA A 14 -10.67 7.16 0.59
CA ALA A 14 -11.40 5.90 0.47
C ALA A 14 -11.27 5.02 1.72
N ALA A 15 -10.09 5.01 2.36
CA ALA A 15 -9.87 4.21 3.56
C ALA A 15 -10.37 4.91 4.82
N GLY A 16 -10.37 6.24 4.82
CA GLY A 16 -10.77 7.02 5.99
C GLY A 16 -9.66 7.18 7.02
N VAL A 17 -8.44 6.72 6.73
CA VAL A 17 -7.29 6.83 7.63
C VAL A 17 -6.04 7.23 6.84
N PRO A 18 -5.09 7.95 7.47
CA PRO A 18 -3.86 8.36 6.78
C PRO A 18 -2.81 7.26 6.72
N GLU A 19 -2.89 6.26 7.60
CA GLU A 19 -1.94 5.15 7.61
C GLU A 19 -2.55 3.94 8.31
N ALA A 20 -1.95 2.78 8.07
CA ALA A 20 -2.35 1.53 8.70
C ALA A 20 -1.11 0.68 8.97
N SER A 21 -1.13 -0.07 10.07
CA SER A 21 -0.13 -1.08 10.35
C SER A 21 -0.66 -2.43 9.95
N LEU A 22 0.14 -3.22 9.24
CA LEU A 22 -0.26 -4.53 8.76
C LEU A 22 0.67 -5.59 9.31
N GLU A 23 0.09 -6.71 9.77
CA GLU A 23 0.83 -7.94 10.05
C GLU A 23 0.80 -8.79 8.80
N LEU A 24 1.98 -9.17 8.32
CA LEU A 24 2.13 -9.94 7.09
C LEU A 24 3.03 -11.15 7.36
N PRO A 25 2.84 -12.25 6.62
CA PRO A 25 3.74 -13.39 6.75
C PRO A 25 5.12 -13.06 6.21
N PRO A 26 6.17 -13.76 6.67
CA PRO A 26 7.49 -13.59 6.07
C PRO A 26 7.46 -13.84 4.56
N GLY A 27 8.18 -13.03 3.82
CA GLY A 27 8.21 -13.17 2.37
C GLY A 27 7.09 -12.45 1.62
N ALA A 28 6.18 -11.79 2.35
CA ALA A 28 5.12 -11.03 1.70
C ALA A 28 5.71 -9.91 0.83
N THR A 29 5.01 -9.61 -0.25
CA THR A 29 5.40 -8.58 -1.20
C THR A 29 4.56 -7.33 -1.04
N ALA A 30 4.90 -6.26 -1.77
CA ALA A 30 4.08 -5.07 -1.81
C ALA A 30 2.65 -5.40 -2.29
N GLU A 31 2.51 -6.31 -3.26
CA GLU A 31 1.19 -6.79 -3.69
C GLU A 31 0.44 -7.46 -2.54
N GLY A 32 1.14 -8.26 -1.75
CA GLY A 32 0.55 -8.90 -0.57
C GLY A 32 0.08 -7.89 0.47
N ALA A 33 0.87 -6.83 0.67
CA ALA A 33 0.47 -5.73 1.56
C ALA A 33 -0.79 -5.04 1.05
N TRP A 34 -0.89 -4.80 -0.26
CA TRP A 34 -2.10 -4.22 -0.85
C TRP A 34 -3.31 -5.13 -0.60
N GLY A 35 -3.16 -6.43 -0.84
CA GLY A 35 -4.25 -7.38 -0.61
C GLY A 35 -4.74 -7.38 0.82
N ARG A 36 -3.82 -7.32 1.79
CA ARG A 36 -4.20 -7.24 3.20
C ARG A 36 -4.91 -5.93 3.51
N LEU A 37 -4.42 -4.82 2.94
CA LEU A 37 -5.03 -3.51 3.13
C LEU A 37 -6.46 -3.50 2.59
N VAL A 38 -6.69 -4.09 1.42
CA VAL A 38 -8.03 -4.20 0.84
C VAL A 38 -8.93 -5.04 1.74
N GLY A 39 -8.39 -6.07 2.38
CA GLY A 39 -9.17 -6.85 3.35
C GLY A 39 -9.70 -6.02 4.49
N ASP A 40 -8.92 -5.05 4.95
CA ASP A 40 -9.33 -4.16 6.03
C ASP A 40 -10.15 -2.96 5.52
N PHE A 41 -9.91 -2.53 4.28
CA PHE A 41 -10.56 -1.36 3.67
C PHE A 41 -11.02 -1.71 2.26
N PRO A 42 -12.14 -2.43 2.12
CA PRO A 42 -12.59 -2.95 0.81
C PRO A 42 -12.82 -1.88 -0.25
N ALA A 43 -13.11 -0.65 0.15
CA ALA A 43 -13.32 0.45 -0.80
C ALA A 43 -12.07 0.74 -1.65
N LEU A 44 -10.91 0.26 -1.25
CA LEU A 44 -9.67 0.45 -1.99
C LEU A 44 -9.54 -0.49 -3.19
N ALA A 45 -10.25 -1.62 -3.19
CA ALA A 45 -10.06 -2.68 -4.18
C ALA A 45 -10.04 -2.21 -5.64
N PRO A 46 -10.94 -1.33 -6.09
CA PRO A 46 -10.98 -0.94 -7.50
C PRO A 46 -9.78 -0.11 -7.96
N ARG A 47 -8.92 0.31 -7.06
CA ARG A 47 -7.87 1.28 -7.38
C ARG A 47 -6.54 0.63 -7.73
N ARG A 48 -6.41 -0.70 -7.60
CA ARG A 48 -5.13 -1.40 -7.75
C ARG A 48 -4.44 -1.16 -9.10
N ALA A 49 -5.20 -1.17 -10.19
CA ALA A 49 -4.62 -1.16 -11.54
C ALA A 49 -3.81 0.11 -11.85
N SER A 50 -4.12 1.21 -11.21
CA SER A 50 -3.50 2.50 -11.50
C SER A 50 -2.46 2.93 -10.49
N LEU A 51 -2.09 2.03 -9.56
CA LEU A 51 -1.18 2.40 -8.48
C LEU A 51 0.28 2.16 -8.81
N ALA A 52 1.14 3.00 -8.25
CA ALA A 52 2.55 2.72 -8.06
C ALA A 52 2.79 2.39 -6.59
N ALA A 53 3.92 1.78 -6.29
CA ALA A 53 4.32 1.49 -4.93
C ALA A 53 5.70 2.06 -4.64
N ALA A 54 5.92 2.45 -3.40
CA ALA A 54 7.25 2.82 -2.91
C ALA A 54 7.48 2.11 -1.59
N VAL A 55 8.70 1.63 -1.39
CA VAL A 55 9.12 0.97 -0.16
C VAL A 55 10.29 1.76 0.40
N ASN A 56 10.14 2.24 1.62
CA ASN A 56 11.16 3.08 2.28
C ASN A 56 11.58 4.25 1.38
N ARG A 57 10.58 4.91 0.78
CA ARG A 57 10.74 6.12 -0.06
C ARG A 57 11.43 5.89 -1.39
N ARG A 58 11.44 4.64 -1.88
CA ARG A 58 11.96 4.31 -3.21
C ARG A 58 10.89 3.58 -3.99
N TYR A 59 10.69 3.98 -5.23
CA TYR A 59 9.78 3.25 -6.10
C TYR A 59 10.17 1.79 -6.17
N ALA A 60 9.18 0.92 -6.13
CA ALA A 60 9.37 -0.52 -6.10
C ALA A 60 8.28 -1.20 -6.93
N ALA A 61 8.63 -2.33 -7.50
CA ALA A 61 7.64 -3.18 -8.17
C ALA A 61 6.73 -3.84 -7.13
N PHE A 62 5.52 -4.22 -7.52
CA PHE A 62 4.59 -4.86 -6.60
C PHE A 62 5.03 -6.25 -6.15
N ASP A 63 5.96 -6.88 -6.86
CA ASP A 63 6.53 -8.16 -6.45
C ASP A 63 7.75 -8.03 -5.53
N THR A 64 8.09 -6.81 -5.13
CA THR A 64 9.20 -6.57 -4.20
C THR A 64 8.88 -7.18 -2.84
N ALA A 65 9.80 -8.01 -2.34
CA ALA A 65 9.65 -8.60 -1.01
C ALA A 65 9.84 -7.54 0.07
N LEU A 66 9.00 -7.60 1.09
CA LEU A 66 9.03 -6.66 2.20
C LEU A 66 9.80 -7.26 3.38
N GLN A 67 10.28 -6.39 4.25
CA GLN A 67 10.94 -6.75 5.49
C GLN A 67 10.24 -6.11 6.67
N ASP A 68 10.43 -6.69 7.85
CA ASP A 68 9.86 -6.15 9.06
C ASP A 68 10.29 -4.70 9.25
N GLY A 69 9.34 -3.84 9.57
CA GLY A 69 9.60 -2.41 9.77
C GLY A 69 9.55 -1.57 8.53
N ASP A 70 9.32 -2.16 7.36
CA ASP A 70 9.24 -1.37 6.11
C ASP A 70 8.07 -0.39 6.13
N GLU A 71 8.28 0.74 5.49
CA GLU A 71 7.23 1.70 5.20
C GLU A 71 6.84 1.56 3.73
N VAL A 72 5.57 1.32 3.48
CA VAL A 72 5.03 1.14 2.13
C VAL A 72 4.08 2.28 1.82
N VAL A 73 4.24 2.89 0.65
CA VAL A 73 3.33 3.93 0.17
C VAL A 73 2.74 3.46 -1.15
N PHE A 74 1.42 3.49 -1.24
CA PHE A 74 0.73 3.26 -2.51
C PHE A 74 0.35 4.62 -3.09
N ILE A 75 0.75 4.85 -4.33
CA ILE A 75 0.68 6.18 -4.95
C ILE A 75 -0.34 6.13 -6.07
N PRO A 76 -1.48 6.84 -5.91
CA PRO A 76 -2.45 6.92 -7.00
C PRO A 76 -1.90 7.79 -8.14
N PRO A 77 -2.44 7.65 -9.36
CA PRO A 77 -1.99 8.47 -10.46
C PRO A 77 -2.33 9.94 -10.21
N VAL A 78 -1.43 10.79 -10.69
CA VAL A 78 -1.70 12.22 -10.66
C VAL A 78 -2.78 12.48 -11.71
N SER A 79 -3.92 13.04 -11.31
CA SER A 79 -4.91 13.43 -12.29
C SER A 79 -4.31 14.57 -13.08
N GLY A 80 -4.08 14.35 -14.35
CA GLY A 80 -3.50 15.32 -15.24
C GLY A 80 -4.46 16.47 -15.52
N GLY A 81 -4.59 17.20 -14.60
CA GLY A 81 -5.34 18.39 -14.63
C GLY A 81 -6.07 19.06 -15.40
#